data_9cccf98ede098799f614745a8f0f0208
#
_entry.id   9cccf98ede098799f614745a8f0f0208
#
_cell.length_a   1.000
_cell.length_b   1.000
_cell.length_c   1.000
_cell.angle_alpha   90.00
_cell.angle_beta   90.00
_cell.angle_gamma   90.00
#
_symmetry.space_group_name_H-M   'P 1'
#
loop_
_entity.id
_entity.type
_entity.pdbx_description
1 polymer ?
#
loop_
_entity_poly.entity_id
_entity_poly.type
_entity_poly.pdbx_seq_one_letter_code
_entity_poly.pdbx_strand_id
1 'polypeptide(L)'
;MLELQHITKSYPTPQGRRYVFRDLSFSFPSGVNIGLIGRNGAGKSTLMRILGGIDMPDSGRVHSTGSISWPVGLSGGFVTTLNARENVEFVCRVLGAHGHEMRRKVDFVREFAEIDEYFDLPMKSLSSGMRSRVAFGMSMAFDFDYYLIDEVMAVGDAQFKSKSRVVLKDRLSRANLILTSHNMADIRQYCNFVVLVDRGNTVLFDDVEAGIRRYQAPTGET
;
A
#
# COMPACT_ATOMS: atom_id res chain seq x y z
N MET A 1 -9.71 -10.35 10.31
CA MET A 1 -8.47 -11.09 10.65
C MET A 1 -7.58 -11.05 9.41
N LEU A 2 -6.29 -10.80 9.58
CA LEU A 2 -5.30 -10.79 8.50
C LEU A 2 -4.07 -11.57 8.99
N GLU A 3 -3.70 -12.63 8.29
CA GLU A 3 -2.63 -13.55 8.67
C GLU A 3 -1.72 -13.89 7.50
N LEU A 4 -0.44 -14.01 7.80
CA LEU A 4 0.58 -14.63 6.97
C LEU A 4 0.81 -16.06 7.49
N GLN A 5 0.71 -17.05 6.64
CA GLN A 5 0.89 -18.45 7.00
C GLN A 5 2.04 -19.05 6.17
N HIS A 6 3.18 -19.31 6.83
CA HIS A 6 4.36 -19.97 6.24
C HIS A 6 4.89 -19.29 4.98
N ILE A 7 4.88 -17.93 4.95
CA ILE A 7 5.32 -17.16 3.79
C ILE A 7 6.83 -17.31 3.57
N THR A 8 7.19 -17.87 2.43
CA THR A 8 8.55 -17.82 1.90
C THR A 8 8.57 -17.00 0.63
N LYS A 9 9.49 -16.05 0.54
CA LYS A 9 9.69 -15.21 -0.64
C LYS A 9 11.15 -15.01 -0.94
N SER A 10 11.53 -15.27 -2.21
CA SER A 10 12.89 -15.05 -2.69
C SER A 10 12.88 -14.42 -4.08
N TYR A 11 13.97 -13.79 -4.45
CA TYR A 11 14.22 -13.29 -5.79
C TYR A 11 15.49 -13.87 -6.37
N PRO A 12 15.52 -14.17 -7.68
CA PRO A 12 16.73 -14.65 -8.34
C PRO A 12 17.79 -13.54 -8.37
N THR A 13 19.05 -13.91 -8.12
CA THR A 13 20.21 -13.03 -8.27
C THR A 13 21.30 -13.78 -9.03
N PRO A 14 22.33 -13.09 -9.56
CA PRO A 14 23.47 -13.75 -10.20
C PRO A 14 24.21 -14.76 -9.30
N GLN A 15 24.14 -14.58 -7.96
CA GLN A 15 24.76 -15.48 -7.00
C GLN A 15 23.81 -16.55 -6.43
N GLY A 16 22.59 -16.71 -7.00
CA GLY A 16 21.57 -17.64 -6.52
C GLY A 16 20.30 -16.93 -6.05
N ARG A 17 19.54 -17.57 -5.17
CA ARG A 17 18.29 -16.99 -4.65
C ARG A 17 18.55 -16.17 -3.38
N ARG A 18 18.13 -14.92 -3.40
CA ARG A 18 18.10 -14.07 -2.20
C ARG A 18 16.72 -14.16 -1.55
N TYR A 19 16.67 -14.75 -0.38
CA TYR A 19 15.45 -14.84 0.41
C TYR A 19 15.20 -13.52 1.14
N VAL A 20 13.94 -13.05 1.06
CA VAL A 20 13.44 -11.91 1.83
C VAL A 20 12.73 -12.40 3.08
N PHE A 21 11.92 -13.45 2.94
CA PHE A 21 11.24 -14.14 4.04
C PHE A 21 11.45 -15.64 3.89
N ARG A 22 11.59 -16.33 5.03
CA ARG A 22 11.65 -17.78 5.13
C ARG A 22 10.68 -18.22 6.23
N ASP A 23 9.62 -18.93 5.84
CA ASP A 23 8.64 -19.49 6.76
C ASP A 23 8.03 -18.45 7.72
N LEU A 24 7.77 -17.22 7.23
CA LEU A 24 7.19 -16.17 8.03
C LEU A 24 5.72 -16.46 8.32
N SER A 25 5.38 -16.62 9.60
CA SER A 25 4.00 -16.68 10.06
C SER A 25 3.74 -15.53 11.03
N PHE A 26 2.68 -14.76 10.78
CA PHE A 26 2.36 -13.57 11.55
C PHE A 26 0.88 -13.21 11.43
N SER A 27 0.24 -12.93 12.57
CA SER A 27 -1.15 -12.46 12.63
C SER A 27 -1.20 -10.96 12.95
N PHE A 28 -1.83 -10.20 12.09
CA PHE A 28 -2.05 -8.78 12.32
C PHE A 28 -3.24 -8.59 13.28
N PRO A 29 -3.12 -7.76 14.33
CA PRO A 29 -4.25 -7.43 15.18
C PRO A 29 -5.40 -6.81 14.39
N SER A 30 -6.64 -7.13 14.77
CA SER A 30 -7.83 -6.57 14.13
C SER A 30 -8.17 -5.20 14.70
N GLY A 31 -8.69 -4.31 13.85
CA GLY A 31 -9.20 -3.00 14.28
C GLY A 31 -8.11 -2.00 14.66
N VAL A 32 -6.88 -2.20 14.21
CA VAL A 32 -5.74 -1.33 14.53
C VAL A 32 -5.02 -0.85 13.29
N ASN A 33 -4.40 0.30 13.38
CA ASN A 33 -3.51 0.86 12.37
C ASN A 33 -2.07 0.44 12.66
N ILE A 34 -1.39 -0.11 11.68
CA ILE A 34 -0.10 -0.76 11.84
C ILE A 34 0.97 -0.02 11.05
N GLY A 35 2.03 0.40 11.73
CA GLY A 35 3.25 0.89 11.11
C GLY A 35 4.22 -0.24 10.82
N LEU A 36 4.55 -0.48 9.56
CA LEU A 36 5.64 -1.37 9.17
C LEU A 36 6.94 -0.58 9.12
N ILE A 37 7.82 -0.79 10.08
CA ILE A 37 9.13 -0.16 10.12
C ILE A 37 10.26 -1.18 9.96
N GLY A 38 11.43 -0.74 9.58
CA GLY A 38 12.59 -1.60 9.36
C GLY A 38 13.60 -0.94 8.42
N ARG A 39 14.82 -1.45 8.41
CA ARG A 39 15.91 -0.90 7.58
C ARG A 39 15.62 -1.05 6.08
N ASN A 40 16.35 -0.30 5.26
CA ASN A 40 16.27 -0.47 3.81
C ASN A 40 16.66 -1.91 3.43
N GLY A 41 15.86 -2.52 2.54
CA GLY A 41 16.05 -3.90 2.13
C GLY A 41 15.57 -4.96 3.14
N ALA A 42 14.94 -4.59 4.27
CA ALA A 42 14.39 -5.54 5.25
C ALA A 42 13.19 -6.36 4.73
N GLY A 43 12.55 -5.92 3.63
CA GLY A 43 11.42 -6.63 3.04
C GLY A 43 10.07 -5.92 3.17
N LYS A 44 10.01 -4.69 3.72
CA LYS A 44 8.75 -3.96 3.93
C LYS A 44 7.90 -3.86 2.65
N SER A 45 8.46 -3.33 1.56
CA SER A 45 7.73 -3.19 0.28
C SER A 45 7.38 -4.55 -0.34
N THR A 46 8.21 -5.59 -0.13
CA THR A 46 7.87 -6.96 -0.52
C THR A 46 6.65 -7.44 0.24
N LEU A 47 6.62 -7.23 1.57
CA LEU A 47 5.47 -7.60 2.41
C LEU A 47 4.20 -6.86 1.98
N MET A 48 4.29 -5.55 1.74
CA MET A 48 3.17 -4.75 1.23
C MET A 48 2.63 -5.28 -0.10
N ARG A 49 3.51 -5.67 -1.02
CA ARG A 49 3.12 -6.23 -2.33
C ARG A 49 2.47 -7.61 -2.19
N ILE A 50 2.95 -8.44 -1.26
CA ILE A 50 2.35 -9.75 -0.95
C ILE A 50 0.96 -9.55 -0.33
N LEU A 51 0.81 -8.66 0.66
CA LEU A 51 -0.46 -8.34 1.29
C LEU A 51 -1.48 -7.81 0.29
N GLY A 52 -1.06 -6.95 -0.63
CA GLY A 52 -1.89 -6.37 -1.68
C GLY A 52 -2.13 -7.29 -2.89
N GLY A 53 -1.65 -8.54 -2.86
CA GLY A 53 -1.84 -9.52 -3.94
C GLY A 53 -1.12 -9.19 -5.25
N ILE A 54 -0.17 -8.24 -5.23
CA ILE A 54 0.62 -7.85 -6.42
C ILE A 54 1.76 -8.83 -6.67
N ASP A 55 2.33 -9.35 -5.59
CA ASP A 55 3.42 -10.32 -5.64
C ASP A 55 3.01 -11.59 -4.89
N MET A 56 3.22 -12.73 -5.51
CA MET A 56 2.90 -14.00 -4.89
C MET A 56 4.09 -14.52 -4.08
N PRO A 57 3.89 -15.10 -2.89
CA PRO A 57 4.95 -15.80 -2.20
C PRO A 57 5.39 -17.05 -2.98
N ASP A 58 6.62 -17.50 -2.77
CA ASP A 58 7.11 -18.77 -3.34
C ASP A 58 6.39 -19.98 -2.68
N SER A 59 6.05 -19.85 -1.39
CA SER A 59 5.21 -20.79 -0.65
C SER A 59 4.48 -20.07 0.49
N GLY A 60 3.47 -20.72 1.07
CA GLY A 60 2.60 -20.14 2.08
C GLY A 60 1.46 -19.34 1.47
N ARG A 61 0.68 -18.68 2.31
CA ARG A 61 -0.49 -17.89 1.87
C ARG A 61 -0.80 -16.73 2.80
N VAL A 62 -1.44 -15.70 2.24
CA VAL A 62 -2.10 -14.64 3.00
C VAL A 62 -3.57 -15.05 3.20
N HIS A 63 -4.03 -15.01 4.43
CA HIS A 63 -5.44 -15.21 4.77
C HIS A 63 -6.01 -13.90 5.31
N SER A 64 -7.09 -13.42 4.71
CA SER A 64 -7.81 -12.23 5.17
C SER A 64 -9.31 -12.45 5.12
N THR A 65 -10.01 -12.02 6.17
CA THR A 65 -11.47 -11.97 6.21
C THR A 65 -12.04 -10.66 5.67
N GLY A 66 -11.18 -9.67 5.45
CA GLY A 66 -11.55 -8.37 4.87
C GLY A 66 -10.82 -8.09 3.56
N SER A 67 -11.33 -7.13 2.81
CA SER A 67 -10.72 -6.65 1.59
C SER A 67 -9.45 -5.84 1.89
N ILE A 68 -8.41 -6.05 1.08
CA ILE A 68 -7.13 -5.34 1.21
C ILE A 68 -6.91 -4.54 -0.06
N SER A 69 -6.54 -3.27 0.06
CA SER A 69 -6.18 -2.47 -1.09
C SER A 69 -4.85 -2.94 -1.69
N TRP A 70 -4.60 -2.62 -2.95
CA TRP A 70 -3.21 -2.53 -3.42
C TRP A 70 -2.49 -1.37 -2.71
N PRO A 71 -1.15 -1.33 -2.68
CA PRO A 71 -0.42 -0.19 -2.12
C PRO A 71 -0.84 1.12 -2.82
N VAL A 72 -1.36 2.05 -2.02
CA VAL A 72 -1.92 3.33 -2.49
C VAL A 72 -0.84 4.14 -3.21
N GLY A 73 -1.19 4.67 -4.38
CA GLY A 73 -0.26 5.45 -5.20
C GLY A 73 0.71 4.62 -6.05
N LEU A 74 0.62 3.28 -6.00
CA LEU A 74 1.43 2.42 -6.86
C LEU A 74 1.00 2.58 -8.33
N SER A 75 1.79 3.33 -9.11
CA SER A 75 1.53 3.58 -10.53
C SER A 75 1.88 2.40 -11.45
N GLY A 76 2.48 1.34 -10.92
CA GLY A 76 2.94 0.18 -11.70
C GLY A 76 1.84 -0.80 -12.15
N GLY A 77 0.59 -0.61 -11.72
CA GLY A 77 -0.53 -1.48 -12.07
C GLY A 77 -1.35 -1.05 -13.28
N PHE A 78 -1.01 0.08 -13.91
CA PHE A 78 -1.74 0.57 -15.07
C PHE A 78 -1.35 -0.14 -16.36
N VAL A 79 -2.37 -0.42 -17.19
CA VAL A 79 -2.15 -0.75 -18.60
C VAL A 79 -1.81 0.55 -19.33
N THR A 80 -0.54 0.74 -19.67
CA THR A 80 0.00 2.02 -20.14
C THR A 80 -0.53 2.46 -21.50
N THR A 81 -1.07 1.53 -22.30
CA THR A 81 -1.69 1.80 -23.59
C THR A 81 -3.14 2.26 -23.48
N LEU A 82 -3.81 1.98 -22.37
CA LEU A 82 -5.14 2.48 -22.04
C LEU A 82 -5.05 3.88 -21.43
N ASN A 83 -6.13 4.65 -21.53
CA ASN A 83 -6.26 5.93 -20.83
C ASN A 83 -6.66 5.75 -19.35
N ALA A 84 -6.75 6.85 -18.58
CA ALA A 84 -7.08 6.78 -17.17
C ALA A 84 -8.51 6.24 -16.94
N ARG A 85 -9.48 6.67 -17.74
CA ARG A 85 -10.87 6.17 -17.70
C ARG A 85 -10.92 4.67 -17.86
N GLU A 86 -10.31 4.16 -18.93
CA GLU A 86 -10.30 2.72 -19.25
C GLU A 86 -9.62 1.89 -18.17
N ASN A 87 -8.55 2.39 -17.56
CA ASN A 87 -7.91 1.74 -16.42
C ASN A 87 -8.83 1.68 -15.19
N VAL A 88 -9.54 2.77 -14.86
CA VAL A 88 -10.52 2.78 -13.75
C VAL A 88 -11.67 1.83 -14.05
N GLU A 89 -12.22 1.85 -15.26
CA GLU A 89 -13.28 0.91 -15.68
C GLU A 89 -12.82 -0.55 -15.60
N PHE A 90 -11.59 -0.83 -16.01
CA PHE A 90 -11.00 -2.16 -15.89
C PHE A 90 -11.00 -2.65 -14.44
N VAL A 91 -10.50 -1.81 -13.51
CA VAL A 91 -10.49 -2.15 -12.08
C VAL A 91 -11.91 -2.28 -11.52
N CYS A 92 -12.84 -1.43 -11.94
CA CYS A 92 -14.26 -1.56 -11.59
C CYS A 92 -14.80 -2.95 -11.96
N ARG A 93 -14.56 -3.40 -13.20
CA ARG A 93 -15.00 -4.73 -13.67
C ARG A 93 -14.39 -5.87 -12.85
N VAL A 94 -13.09 -5.78 -12.55
CA VAL A 94 -12.38 -6.79 -11.73
C VAL A 94 -12.98 -6.86 -10.32
N LEU A 95 -13.37 -5.72 -9.74
CA LEU A 95 -13.96 -5.66 -8.40
C LEU A 95 -15.51 -5.75 -8.40
N GLY A 96 -16.13 -6.08 -9.55
CA GLY A 96 -17.56 -6.31 -9.66
C GLY A 96 -18.43 -5.04 -9.70
N ALA A 97 -17.84 -3.86 -9.82
CA ALA A 97 -18.59 -2.61 -9.98
C ALA A 97 -19.00 -2.39 -11.44
N HIS A 98 -20.30 -2.15 -11.67
CA HIS A 98 -20.88 -2.00 -13.01
C HIS A 98 -21.84 -0.81 -13.08
N GLY A 99 -22.24 -0.44 -14.30
CA GLY A 99 -23.32 0.52 -14.57
C GLY A 99 -23.12 1.87 -13.89
N HIS A 100 -24.06 2.27 -13.05
CA HIS A 100 -24.03 3.55 -12.38
C HIS A 100 -22.89 3.68 -11.34
N GLU A 101 -22.58 2.58 -10.65
CA GLU A 101 -21.48 2.57 -9.68
C GLU A 101 -20.13 2.80 -10.37
N MET A 102 -19.86 2.10 -11.47
CA MET A 102 -18.66 2.30 -12.27
C MET A 102 -18.52 3.75 -12.73
N ARG A 103 -19.60 4.36 -13.24
CA ARG A 103 -19.59 5.76 -13.67
C ARG A 103 -19.20 6.70 -12.52
N ARG A 104 -19.83 6.55 -11.35
CA ARG A 104 -19.49 7.36 -10.16
C ARG A 104 -18.01 7.24 -9.76
N LYS A 105 -17.44 6.02 -9.85
CA LYS A 105 -16.02 5.82 -9.54
C LYS A 105 -15.10 6.48 -10.57
N VAL A 106 -15.45 6.39 -11.85
CA VAL A 106 -14.72 7.07 -12.93
C VAL A 106 -14.77 8.59 -12.75
N ASP A 107 -15.96 9.14 -12.49
CA ASP A 107 -16.15 10.58 -12.28
C ASP A 107 -15.37 11.05 -11.05
N PHE A 108 -15.43 10.30 -9.94
CA PHE A 108 -14.64 10.60 -8.75
C PHE A 108 -13.12 10.65 -9.05
N VAL A 109 -12.59 9.67 -9.79
CA VAL A 109 -11.15 9.65 -10.11
C VAL A 109 -10.79 10.82 -11.01
N ARG A 110 -11.64 11.15 -12.00
CA ARG A 110 -11.43 12.28 -12.90
C ARG A 110 -11.36 13.61 -12.13
N GLU A 111 -12.36 13.89 -11.29
CA GLU A 111 -12.42 15.11 -10.46
C GLU A 111 -11.28 15.17 -9.44
N PHE A 112 -10.93 14.01 -8.86
CA PHE A 112 -9.87 13.95 -7.86
C PHE A 112 -8.49 14.18 -8.46
N ALA A 113 -8.18 13.56 -9.61
CA ALA A 113 -6.85 13.62 -10.22
C ALA A 113 -6.50 15.01 -10.80
N GLU A 114 -7.52 15.83 -11.17
CA GLU A 114 -7.35 17.19 -11.73
C GLU A 114 -6.37 17.19 -12.92
N ILE A 115 -6.62 16.32 -13.90
CA ILE A 115 -5.80 16.20 -15.10
C ILE A 115 -6.61 16.48 -16.39
N ASP A 116 -7.88 16.88 -16.25
CA ASP A 116 -8.82 17.36 -17.25
C ASP A 116 -8.72 16.65 -18.61
N GLU A 117 -8.23 17.34 -19.65
CA GLU A 117 -8.09 16.80 -21.02
C GLU A 117 -7.13 15.61 -21.12
N TYR A 118 -6.22 15.45 -20.15
CA TYR A 118 -5.27 14.31 -20.14
C TYR A 118 -5.93 13.01 -19.63
N PHE A 119 -7.11 13.07 -19.01
CA PHE A 119 -7.77 11.89 -18.45
C PHE A 119 -8.14 10.84 -19.50
N ASP A 120 -8.45 11.28 -20.71
CA ASP A 120 -8.81 10.41 -21.83
C ASP A 120 -7.62 10.16 -22.81
N LEU A 121 -6.38 10.54 -22.42
CA LEU A 121 -5.16 10.20 -23.14
C LEU A 121 -4.49 8.95 -22.58
N PRO A 122 -3.75 8.16 -23.40
CA PRO A 122 -3.05 6.97 -22.92
C PRO A 122 -2.13 7.27 -21.73
N MET A 123 -2.13 6.39 -20.72
CA MET A 123 -1.33 6.56 -19.49
C MET A 123 0.15 6.78 -19.76
N LYS A 124 0.71 6.24 -20.84
CA LYS A 124 2.11 6.44 -21.25
C LYS A 124 2.44 7.90 -21.58
N SER A 125 1.45 8.71 -21.98
CA SER A 125 1.64 10.13 -22.32
C SER A 125 1.53 11.06 -21.11
N LEU A 126 1.07 10.57 -19.97
CA LEU A 126 0.95 11.34 -18.73
C LEU A 126 2.32 11.49 -18.05
N SER A 127 2.53 12.63 -17.40
CA SER A 127 3.68 12.80 -16.50
C SER A 127 3.62 11.83 -15.32
N SER A 128 4.75 11.61 -14.64
CA SER A 128 4.77 10.77 -13.43
C SER A 128 3.84 11.31 -12.35
N GLY A 129 3.78 12.64 -12.18
CA GLY A 129 2.88 13.29 -11.23
C GLY A 129 1.40 13.04 -11.57
N MET A 130 1.01 13.18 -12.85
CA MET A 130 -0.37 12.91 -13.29
C MET A 130 -0.74 11.43 -13.08
N ARG A 131 0.15 10.50 -13.43
CA ARG A 131 -0.07 9.07 -13.17
C ARG A 131 -0.26 8.78 -11.68
N SER A 132 0.52 9.41 -10.82
CA SER A 132 0.41 9.23 -9.38
C SER A 132 -0.90 9.81 -8.82
N ARG A 133 -1.39 10.95 -9.37
CA ARG A 133 -2.70 11.52 -9.01
C ARG A 133 -3.85 10.56 -9.37
N VAL A 134 -3.80 9.97 -10.58
CA VAL A 134 -4.78 8.96 -11.01
C VAL A 134 -4.70 7.71 -10.13
N ALA A 135 -3.49 7.21 -9.83
CA ALA A 135 -3.28 6.03 -8.98
C ALA A 135 -3.85 6.22 -7.57
N PHE A 136 -3.60 7.40 -6.97
CA PHE A 136 -4.15 7.73 -5.67
C PHE A 136 -5.67 7.85 -5.71
N GLY A 137 -6.22 8.60 -6.67
CA GLY A 137 -7.67 8.75 -6.86
C GLY A 137 -8.36 7.40 -7.06
N MET A 138 -7.77 6.52 -7.87
CA MET A 138 -8.29 5.17 -8.09
C MET A 138 -8.30 4.35 -6.78
N SER A 139 -7.24 4.43 -5.97
CA SER A 139 -7.22 3.73 -4.67
C SER A 139 -8.30 4.27 -3.71
N MET A 140 -8.63 5.57 -3.79
CA MET A 140 -9.67 6.19 -2.96
C MET A 140 -11.09 6.02 -3.52
N ALA A 141 -11.26 5.59 -4.77
CA ALA A 141 -12.56 5.33 -5.37
C ALA A 141 -13.23 4.03 -4.89
N PHE A 142 -12.47 3.15 -4.25
CA PHE A 142 -12.95 1.87 -3.72
C PHE A 142 -12.86 1.86 -2.20
N ASP A 143 -13.76 1.09 -1.57
CA ASP A 143 -13.76 0.89 -0.11
C ASP A 143 -13.08 -0.44 0.20
N PHE A 144 -12.10 -0.40 1.12
CA PHE A 144 -11.37 -1.57 1.60
C PHE A 144 -11.41 -1.60 3.12
N ASP A 145 -11.31 -2.80 3.70
CA ASP A 145 -11.16 -2.97 5.15
C ASP A 145 -9.74 -2.63 5.63
N TYR A 146 -8.75 -2.79 4.73
CA TYR A 146 -7.34 -2.44 4.98
C TYR A 146 -6.78 -1.63 3.82
N TYR A 147 -6.27 -0.43 4.11
CA TYR A 147 -5.48 0.36 3.15
C TYR A 147 -4.00 0.14 3.37
N LEU A 148 -3.31 -0.22 2.29
CA LEU A 148 -1.84 -0.34 2.28
C LEU A 148 -1.24 0.96 1.75
N ILE A 149 -0.39 1.62 2.55
CA ILE A 149 0.28 2.87 2.16
C ILE A 149 1.79 2.68 2.25
N ASP A 150 2.46 2.72 1.09
CA ASP A 150 3.91 2.60 0.99
C ASP A 150 4.53 3.98 0.69
N GLU A 151 5.01 4.67 1.73
CA GLU A 151 5.71 5.98 1.68
C GLU A 151 4.99 7.15 0.98
N VAL A 152 3.73 7.03 0.65
CA VAL A 152 3.07 7.83 -0.39
C VAL A 152 2.20 8.98 0.14
N MET A 153 2.52 9.60 1.25
CA MET A 153 1.91 10.92 1.56
C MET A 153 2.59 12.07 0.78
N ALA A 154 3.47 11.76 -0.18
CA ALA A 154 4.32 12.72 -0.87
C ALA A 154 3.94 13.02 -2.34
N VAL A 155 2.81 12.50 -2.84
CA VAL A 155 2.40 12.69 -4.24
C VAL A 155 1.83 14.07 -4.48
N GLY A 156 2.31 14.73 -5.55
CA GLY A 156 1.79 16.01 -6.03
C GLY A 156 2.34 17.24 -5.27
N ASP A 157 1.79 18.39 -5.62
CA ASP A 157 2.05 19.67 -4.95
C ASP A 157 1.38 19.76 -3.57
N ALA A 158 1.58 20.87 -2.87
CA ALA A 158 1.06 21.09 -1.52
C ALA A 158 -0.48 21.04 -1.46
N GLN A 159 -1.16 21.52 -2.50
CA GLN A 159 -2.62 21.53 -2.57
C GLN A 159 -3.17 20.11 -2.74
N PHE A 160 -2.59 19.32 -3.68
CA PHE A 160 -2.98 17.95 -3.89
C PHE A 160 -2.70 17.07 -2.66
N LYS A 161 -1.56 17.28 -1.99
CA LYS A 161 -1.25 16.62 -0.71
C LYS A 161 -2.31 16.89 0.37
N SER A 162 -2.76 18.14 0.49
CA SER A 162 -3.81 18.50 1.45
C SER A 162 -5.12 17.79 1.12
N LYS A 163 -5.56 17.83 -0.16
CA LYS A 163 -6.76 17.12 -0.66
C LYS A 163 -6.68 15.62 -0.40
N SER A 164 -5.54 15.01 -0.72
CA SER A 164 -5.29 13.57 -0.51
C SER A 164 -5.40 13.16 0.96
N ARG A 165 -4.87 13.99 1.88
CA ARG A 165 -4.97 13.74 3.33
C ARG A 165 -6.41 13.76 3.83
N VAL A 166 -7.24 14.69 3.34
CA VAL A 166 -8.65 14.78 3.72
C VAL A 166 -9.41 13.52 3.30
N VAL A 167 -9.26 13.11 2.03
CA VAL A 167 -9.95 11.91 1.51
C VAL A 167 -9.45 10.65 2.20
N LEU A 168 -8.14 10.52 2.40
CA LEU A 168 -7.57 9.38 3.13
C LEU A 168 -8.10 9.31 4.55
N LYS A 169 -8.15 10.45 5.28
CA LYS A 169 -8.69 10.49 6.65
C LYS A 169 -10.15 10.02 6.70
N ASP A 170 -10.97 10.40 5.73
CA ASP A 170 -12.35 9.90 5.62
C ASP A 170 -12.38 8.37 5.44
N ARG A 171 -11.54 7.81 4.56
CA ARG A 171 -11.44 6.37 4.37
C ARG A 171 -10.99 5.64 5.65
N LEU A 172 -9.97 6.15 6.32
CA LEU A 172 -9.44 5.57 7.55
C LEU A 172 -10.38 5.69 8.77
N SER A 173 -11.45 6.49 8.69
CA SER A 173 -12.49 6.50 9.72
C SER A 173 -13.33 5.21 9.75
N ARG A 174 -13.27 4.41 8.68
CA ARG A 174 -14.06 3.19 8.46
C ARG A 174 -13.22 1.96 8.14
N ALA A 175 -11.91 2.13 8.01
CA ALA A 175 -10.98 1.08 7.60
C ALA A 175 -9.69 1.15 8.42
N ASN A 176 -8.91 0.09 8.37
CA ASN A 176 -7.61 0.02 9.03
C ASN A 176 -6.48 0.39 8.05
N LEU A 177 -5.37 0.82 8.61
CA LEU A 177 -4.17 1.23 7.88
C LEU A 177 -3.01 0.27 8.12
N ILE A 178 -2.30 -0.10 7.06
CA ILE A 178 -0.95 -0.65 7.14
C ILE A 178 -0.03 0.32 6.39
N LEU A 179 0.83 1.00 7.14
CA LEU A 179 1.66 2.10 6.66
C LEU A 179 3.14 1.74 6.72
N THR A 180 3.87 1.91 5.63
CA THR A 180 5.32 2.04 5.71
C THR A 180 5.71 3.52 5.63
N SER A 181 6.60 3.96 6.48
CA SER A 181 7.17 5.32 6.40
C SER A 181 8.58 5.35 6.99
N HIS A 182 9.43 6.16 6.37
CA HIS A 182 10.72 6.55 6.95
C HIS A 182 10.59 7.71 7.93
N ASN A 183 9.47 8.43 7.88
CA ASN A 183 9.15 9.49 8.81
C ASN A 183 8.43 8.93 10.04
N MET A 184 9.11 8.85 11.16
CA MET A 184 8.53 8.33 12.41
C MET A 184 7.38 9.21 12.94
N ALA A 185 7.27 10.48 12.50
CA ALA A 185 6.14 11.32 12.85
C ALA A 185 4.82 10.80 12.22
N ASP A 186 4.87 10.27 11.00
CA ASP A 186 3.69 9.66 10.36
C ASP A 186 3.28 8.38 11.10
N ILE A 187 4.25 7.56 11.51
CA ILE A 187 3.97 6.35 12.30
C ILE A 187 3.28 6.71 13.62
N ARG A 188 3.79 7.73 14.35
CA ARG A 188 3.18 8.23 15.59
C ARG A 188 1.77 8.78 15.38
N GLN A 189 1.56 9.46 14.26
CA GLN A 189 0.29 10.14 13.97
C GLN A 189 -0.82 9.16 13.57
N TYR A 190 -0.49 8.13 12.79
CA TYR A 190 -1.49 7.31 12.13
C TYR A 190 -1.59 5.88 12.69
N CYS A 191 -0.55 5.39 13.37
CA CYS A 191 -0.48 4.00 13.80
C CYS A 191 -0.60 3.88 15.32
N ASN A 192 -1.20 2.79 15.77
CA ASN A 192 -1.28 2.41 17.18
C ASN A 192 -0.55 1.10 17.50
N PHE A 193 -0.08 0.42 16.46
CA PHE A 193 0.81 -0.74 16.55
C PHE A 193 1.98 -0.59 15.60
N VAL A 194 3.10 -1.22 15.91
CA VAL A 194 4.29 -1.26 15.06
C VAL A 194 4.72 -2.70 14.82
N VAL A 195 4.95 -3.03 13.56
CA VAL A 195 5.63 -4.26 13.15
C VAL A 195 7.03 -3.90 12.66
N LEU A 196 8.04 -4.29 13.41
CA LEU A 196 9.44 -4.18 13.00
C LEU A 196 9.80 -5.36 12.12
N VAL A 197 10.17 -5.08 10.87
CA VAL A 197 10.69 -6.06 9.92
C VAL A 197 12.20 -6.01 9.94
N ASP A 198 12.84 -7.10 10.36
CA ASP A 198 14.29 -7.20 10.41
C ASP A 198 14.78 -8.56 9.91
N ARG A 199 15.59 -8.57 8.86
CA ARG A 199 16.26 -9.76 8.28
C ARG A 199 15.31 -10.95 8.06
N GLY A 200 14.08 -10.68 7.56
CA GLY A 200 13.10 -11.71 7.26
C GLY A 200 12.22 -12.13 8.44
N ASN A 201 12.43 -11.57 9.62
CA ASN A 201 11.60 -11.75 10.81
C ASN A 201 10.73 -10.52 11.06
N THR A 202 9.64 -10.72 11.82
CA THR A 202 8.76 -9.64 12.26
C THR A 202 8.59 -9.69 13.77
N VAL A 203 8.61 -8.51 14.39
CA VAL A 203 8.32 -8.35 15.84
C VAL A 203 7.22 -7.30 15.98
N LEU A 204 6.14 -7.65 16.67
CA LEU A 204 5.02 -6.75 16.99
C LEU A 204 5.29 -5.97 18.27
N PHE A 205 4.96 -4.69 18.23
CA PHE A 205 4.92 -3.80 19.39
C PHE A 205 3.53 -3.17 19.48
N ASP A 206 2.90 -3.28 20.61
CA ASP A 206 1.64 -2.64 20.98
C ASP A 206 1.85 -1.19 21.48
N ASP A 207 3.09 -0.82 21.79
CA ASP A 207 3.55 0.55 22.04
C ASP A 207 4.38 1.04 20.85
N VAL A 208 3.87 2.06 20.16
CA VAL A 208 4.52 2.69 19.00
C VAL A 208 5.92 3.21 19.35
N GLU A 209 6.07 3.84 20.52
CA GLU A 209 7.36 4.38 20.94
C GLU A 209 8.38 3.28 21.26
N ALA A 210 7.94 2.16 21.84
CA ALA A 210 8.81 1.00 22.05
C ALA A 210 9.32 0.43 20.73
N GLY A 211 8.42 0.29 19.74
CA GLY A 211 8.79 -0.15 18.39
C GLY A 211 9.77 0.79 17.71
N ILE A 212 9.53 2.10 17.79
CA ILE A 212 10.43 3.13 17.22
C ILE A 212 11.79 3.11 17.93
N ARG A 213 11.83 3.06 19.27
CA ARG A 213 13.09 2.95 20.03
C ARG A 213 13.89 1.71 19.62
N ARG A 214 13.21 0.57 19.46
CA ARG A 214 13.86 -0.67 19.02
C ARG A 214 14.45 -0.55 17.62
N TYR A 215 13.74 0.11 16.71
CA TYR A 215 14.22 0.38 15.35
C TYR A 215 15.43 1.32 15.31
N GLN A 216 15.43 2.35 16.17
CA GLN A 216 16.49 3.35 16.23
C GLN A 216 17.73 2.88 17.05
N ALA A 217 17.57 1.85 17.85
CA ALA A 217 18.68 1.29 18.62
C ALA A 217 19.80 0.82 17.67
N PRO A 218 21.07 1.14 17.98
CA PRO A 218 22.19 0.62 17.21
C PRO A 218 22.11 -0.92 17.26
N THR A 219 22.23 -1.56 16.10
CA THR A 219 22.39 -3.00 16.02
C THR A 219 23.72 -3.33 16.65
N GLY A 220 23.71 -3.73 17.92
CA GLY A 220 24.88 -4.34 18.53
C GLY A 220 25.32 -5.52 17.67
N GLU A 221 26.60 -5.50 17.29
CA GLU A 221 27.27 -6.66 16.74
C GLU A 221 27.16 -7.78 17.81
N THR A 222 26.40 -8.80 17.48
CA THR A 222 26.45 -10.11 18.15
C THR A 222 26.76 -11.15 17.11
#